data_c7865c9fd62959a291b6a075f1a824ae
#
_entry.id   c7865c9fd62959a291b6a075f1a824ae
#
_cell.length_a   1.000
_cell.length_b   1.000
_cell.length_c   1.000
_cell.angle_alpha   90.00
_cell.angle_beta   90.00
_cell.angle_gamma   90.00
#
_symmetry.space_group_name_H-M   'P 1'
#
loop_
_entity.id
_entity.type
_entity.pdbx_description
1 polymer ?
#
loop_
_entity_poly.entity_id
_entity_poly.type
_entity_poly.pdbx_seq_one_letter_code
_entity_poly.pdbx_strand_id
1 'polypeptide(L)'
;MNTRRSWGLALPLTLAVLGITLIVVGQLPLDESPVPSLAPIATPSPVAETETPAIAASPTESATPPEPTPVPSDWVATQIQVESVGVNVQVQRIPAGQALGDCCAYLLPDTADPGRGTNSYMAGHALLPLFKGLWNVQLGAEVRVLMSDGQVLRYRVTEVRPNVSCPDPDAEPMPNPPLALLYAPPGCDDGARWTAPTDHERLTLQTSQGFNRNYGELIVVALPIQP
;
A
#
# COMPACT_ATOMS: atom_id res chain seq x y z
N MET A 1 12.47 -36.31 56.19
CA MET A 1 11.21 -35.75 56.72
C MET A 1 10.62 -34.84 55.64
N ASN A 2 9.61 -35.38 54.93
CA ASN A 2 8.90 -34.73 53.81
C ASN A 2 7.67 -34.02 54.35
N THR A 3 7.57 -32.70 54.16
CA THR A 3 6.30 -31.97 54.32
C THR A 3 5.86 -31.42 52.98
N ARG A 4 4.97 -32.16 52.31
CA ARG A 4 4.16 -31.71 51.20
C ARG A 4 3.11 -30.69 51.71
N ARG A 5 3.19 -29.45 51.29
CA ARG A 5 2.07 -28.50 51.42
C ARG A 5 1.20 -28.58 50.19
N SER A 6 0.02 -29.16 50.37
CA SER A 6 -1.11 -29.06 49.46
C SER A 6 -1.72 -27.66 49.57
N TRP A 7 -1.70 -26.90 48.50
CA TRP A 7 -2.53 -25.68 48.35
C TRP A 7 -3.71 -26.02 47.46
N GLY A 8 -4.87 -25.95 48.12
CA GLY A 8 -6.13 -26.35 47.60
C GLY A 8 -6.68 -25.45 46.53
N LEU A 9 -7.47 -26.10 45.71
CA LEU A 9 -8.47 -25.56 44.78
C LEU A 9 -9.47 -24.68 45.53
N ALA A 10 -9.46 -23.38 45.24
CA ALA A 10 -10.62 -22.50 45.49
C ALA A 10 -10.44 -21.24 44.62
N LEU A 11 -10.97 -21.31 43.44
CA LEU A 11 -11.51 -20.25 42.58
C LEU A 11 -11.67 -20.81 41.16
N PRO A 12 -12.88 -21.08 40.71
CA PRO A 12 -13.56 -20.17 39.83
C PRO A 12 -15.09 -20.32 39.89
N LEU A 13 -15.77 -19.48 40.60
CA LEU A 13 -17.26 -19.50 40.60
C LEU A 13 -17.90 -18.09 40.59
N THR A 14 -17.13 -17.04 40.34
CA THR A 14 -17.67 -15.66 40.37
C THR A 14 -17.64 -14.94 39.01
N LEU A 15 -17.31 -15.59 37.92
CA LEU A 15 -17.24 -14.97 36.56
C LEU A 15 -18.36 -15.37 35.61
N ALA A 16 -19.33 -16.17 36.05
CA ALA A 16 -20.41 -16.70 35.19
C ALA A 16 -21.71 -15.86 35.21
N VAL A 17 -21.83 -14.79 36.04
CA VAL A 17 -23.09 -14.05 36.20
C VAL A 17 -23.09 -12.68 35.49
N LEU A 18 -21.99 -12.20 34.94
CA LEU A 18 -21.91 -10.87 34.27
C LEU A 18 -22.06 -10.98 32.72
N GLY A 19 -22.25 -12.15 32.16
CA GLY A 19 -22.31 -12.38 30.72
C GLY A 19 -23.70 -12.35 30.06
N ILE A 20 -24.80 -12.23 30.81
CA ILE A 20 -26.16 -12.46 30.24
C ILE A 20 -26.97 -11.14 30.09
N THR A 21 -26.48 -9.99 30.48
CA THR A 21 -27.30 -8.76 30.47
C THR A 21 -27.08 -7.83 29.27
N LEU A 22 -26.39 -8.23 28.20
CA LEU A 22 -26.05 -7.38 27.07
C LEU A 22 -26.59 -7.80 25.69
N ILE A 23 -27.59 -8.69 25.65
CA ILE A 23 -28.13 -9.20 24.36
C ILE A 23 -29.60 -8.70 24.07
N VAL A 24 -30.16 -7.79 24.82
CA VAL A 24 -31.57 -7.38 24.62
C VAL A 24 -31.77 -5.92 24.23
N VAL A 25 -30.76 -5.20 23.79
CA VAL A 25 -30.96 -3.82 23.26
C VAL A 25 -30.33 -3.72 21.86
N GLY A 26 -31.07 -4.09 20.84
CA GLY A 26 -30.55 -3.99 19.47
C GLY A 26 -31.51 -4.38 18.35
N GLN A 27 -32.83 -4.26 18.57
CA GLN A 27 -33.79 -4.30 17.45
C GLN A 27 -34.57 -2.98 17.43
N LEU A 28 -33.90 -1.91 16.90
CA LEU A 28 -34.62 -0.75 16.39
C LEU A 28 -35.06 -1.10 14.96
N PRO A 29 -36.36 -0.88 14.62
CA PRO A 29 -36.81 -1.02 13.24
C PRO A 29 -36.07 -0.01 12.35
N LEU A 30 -35.46 -0.48 11.27
CA LEU A 30 -34.94 0.36 10.21
C LEU A 30 -36.14 1.05 9.56
N ASP A 31 -36.24 2.35 9.75
CA ASP A 31 -37.15 3.23 9.05
C ASP A 31 -36.79 3.18 7.55
N GLU A 32 -37.60 2.51 6.74
CA GLU A 32 -37.46 2.49 5.28
C GLU A 32 -37.80 3.89 4.75
N SER A 33 -36.78 4.71 4.57
CA SER A 33 -36.92 5.95 3.81
C SER A 33 -37.32 5.62 2.38
N PRO A 34 -38.37 6.21 1.82
CA PRO A 34 -38.83 5.94 0.45
C PRO A 34 -37.74 6.37 -0.54
N VAL A 35 -37.36 5.43 -1.41
CA VAL A 35 -36.45 5.66 -2.52
C VAL A 35 -37.11 6.71 -3.42
N PRO A 36 -36.44 7.85 -3.73
CA PRO A 36 -36.99 8.81 -4.68
C PRO A 36 -37.10 8.16 -6.07
N SER A 37 -38.33 8.13 -6.59
CA SER A 37 -38.63 7.70 -7.94
C SER A 37 -37.94 8.61 -8.94
N LEU A 38 -37.02 8.06 -9.71
CA LEU A 38 -36.39 8.79 -10.82
C LEU A 38 -37.43 9.10 -11.87
N ALA A 39 -37.68 10.39 -12.11
CA ALA A 39 -38.48 10.86 -13.20
C ALA A 39 -37.87 10.44 -14.56
N PRO A 40 -38.68 10.12 -15.59
CA PRO A 40 -38.16 9.73 -16.89
C PRO A 40 -37.37 10.86 -17.52
N ILE A 41 -36.16 10.56 -17.98
CA ILE A 41 -35.30 11.46 -18.73
C ILE A 41 -35.96 11.77 -20.06
N ALA A 42 -36.30 13.03 -20.27
CA ALA A 42 -36.84 13.51 -21.54
C ALA A 42 -35.78 13.33 -22.65
N THR A 43 -36.18 12.66 -23.72
CA THR A 43 -35.40 12.49 -24.95
C THR A 43 -35.10 13.86 -25.55
N PRO A 44 -33.86 14.23 -25.83
CA PRO A 44 -33.56 15.49 -26.50
C PRO A 44 -34.00 15.42 -27.96
N SER A 45 -34.78 16.42 -28.40
CA SER A 45 -35.12 16.63 -29.82
C SER A 45 -33.86 16.92 -30.64
N PRO A 46 -33.81 16.50 -31.90
CA PRO A 46 -32.67 16.77 -32.78
C PRO A 46 -32.57 18.29 -33.04
N VAL A 47 -31.45 18.87 -32.66
CA VAL A 47 -31.05 20.22 -32.98
C VAL A 47 -30.55 20.22 -34.42
N ALA A 48 -31.13 21.11 -35.27
CA ALA A 48 -30.72 21.32 -36.64
C ALA A 48 -29.22 21.68 -36.72
N GLU A 49 -28.49 20.97 -37.59
CA GLU A 49 -27.12 21.28 -37.97
C GLU A 49 -27.06 22.67 -38.62
N THR A 50 -26.47 23.61 -37.91
CA THR A 50 -26.01 24.86 -38.49
C THR A 50 -24.60 24.64 -39.00
N GLU A 51 -24.45 24.68 -40.33
CA GLU A 51 -23.13 24.62 -40.98
C GLU A 51 -22.25 25.79 -40.50
N THR A 52 -21.22 25.50 -39.71
CA THR A 52 -20.18 26.45 -39.35
C THR A 52 -19.08 26.43 -40.41
N PRO A 53 -18.68 27.57 -40.97
CA PRO A 53 -17.64 27.63 -42.00
C PRO A 53 -16.31 27.11 -41.44
N ALA A 54 -15.70 26.22 -42.21
CA ALA A 54 -14.39 25.63 -41.90
C ALA A 54 -13.32 26.72 -41.86
N ILE A 55 -12.90 27.10 -40.67
CA ILE A 55 -11.66 27.84 -40.44
C ILE A 55 -10.52 26.85 -40.62
N ALA A 56 -9.69 27.02 -41.62
CA ALA A 56 -8.48 26.26 -41.84
C ALA A 56 -7.56 26.41 -40.60
N ALA A 57 -7.53 25.39 -39.78
CA ALA A 57 -6.57 25.32 -38.66
C ALA A 57 -5.18 25.13 -39.27
N SER A 58 -4.31 26.14 -39.12
CA SER A 58 -2.88 25.94 -39.28
C SER A 58 -2.42 24.78 -38.44
N PRO A 59 -1.54 23.89 -38.92
CA PRO A 59 -0.97 22.84 -38.12
C PRO A 59 -0.19 23.45 -36.97
N THR A 60 -0.76 23.42 -35.77
CA THR A 60 -0.04 23.71 -34.55
C THR A 60 1.03 22.61 -34.39
N GLU A 61 2.27 22.99 -34.60
CA GLU A 61 3.43 22.15 -34.36
C GLU A 61 3.31 21.59 -32.92
N SER A 62 3.03 20.28 -32.83
CA SER A 62 2.90 19.58 -31.56
C SER A 62 4.25 19.62 -30.87
N ALA A 63 4.41 20.54 -29.92
CA ALA A 63 5.62 20.58 -29.10
C ALA A 63 5.78 19.22 -28.43
N THR A 64 6.84 18.50 -28.80
CA THR A 64 7.26 17.27 -28.10
C THR A 64 7.41 17.61 -26.62
N PRO A 65 6.75 16.84 -25.71
CA PRO A 65 6.94 17.06 -24.28
C PRO A 65 8.44 17.04 -23.94
N PRO A 66 8.93 17.94 -23.08
CA PRO A 66 10.33 17.92 -22.69
C PRO A 66 10.68 16.56 -22.13
N GLU A 67 11.75 15.96 -22.66
CA GLU A 67 12.30 14.71 -22.15
C GLU A 67 12.67 14.90 -20.67
N PRO A 68 12.27 13.99 -19.76
CA PRO A 68 12.55 14.15 -18.34
C PRO A 68 14.08 14.24 -18.14
N THR A 69 14.52 15.28 -17.45
CA THR A 69 15.95 15.46 -17.14
C THR A 69 16.42 14.28 -16.28
N PRO A 70 17.44 13.51 -16.72
CA PRO A 70 17.89 12.36 -15.97
C PRO A 70 18.44 12.80 -14.60
N VAL A 71 18.07 12.06 -13.55
CA VAL A 71 18.58 12.26 -12.20
C VAL A 71 20.10 12.00 -12.18
N PRO A 72 20.93 12.88 -11.63
CA PRO A 72 22.39 12.68 -11.55
C PRO A 72 22.76 11.38 -10.83
N SER A 73 23.84 10.74 -11.27
CA SER A 73 24.21 9.39 -10.79
C SER A 73 24.66 9.33 -9.33
N ASP A 74 25.07 10.45 -8.77
CA ASP A 74 25.47 10.62 -7.36
C ASP A 74 24.32 10.95 -6.41
N TRP A 75 23.12 11.17 -6.93
CA TRP A 75 21.94 11.38 -6.08
C TRP A 75 21.40 10.04 -5.57
N VAL A 76 21.20 9.97 -4.27
CA VAL A 76 20.69 8.80 -3.60
C VAL A 76 19.44 9.15 -2.78
N ALA A 77 18.54 8.18 -2.62
CA ALA A 77 17.38 8.35 -1.76
C ALA A 77 17.81 8.43 -0.28
N THR A 78 17.32 9.43 0.45
CA THR A 78 17.65 9.64 1.87
C THR A 78 16.45 9.45 2.79
N GLN A 79 15.22 9.66 2.30
CA GLN A 79 14.00 9.55 3.06
C GLN A 79 12.82 9.17 2.17
N ILE A 80 11.89 8.39 2.72
CA ILE A 80 10.62 8.07 2.07
C ILE A 80 9.45 8.47 2.97
N GLN A 81 8.40 9.03 2.37
CA GLN A 81 7.20 9.50 3.04
C GLN A 81 5.95 8.99 2.33
N VAL A 82 4.98 8.47 3.11
CA VAL A 82 3.61 8.18 2.67
C VAL A 82 2.69 8.76 3.73
N GLU A 83 2.37 10.05 3.60
CA GLU A 83 1.69 10.83 4.64
C GLU A 83 0.32 10.25 5.01
N SER A 84 -0.41 9.73 4.02
CA SER A 84 -1.75 9.16 4.23
C SER A 84 -1.79 7.99 5.21
N VAL A 85 -0.64 7.35 5.48
CA VAL A 85 -0.52 6.18 6.37
C VAL A 85 0.61 6.34 7.40
N GLY A 86 1.13 7.56 7.58
CA GLY A 86 2.10 7.90 8.61
C GLY A 86 3.49 7.30 8.43
N VAL A 87 3.86 6.89 7.21
CA VAL A 87 5.23 6.46 6.91
C VAL A 87 6.10 7.70 6.68
N ASN A 88 7.18 7.80 7.45
CA ASN A 88 8.18 8.88 7.30
C ASN A 88 9.52 8.38 7.87
N VAL A 89 10.33 7.74 7.03
CA VAL A 89 11.52 7.01 7.47
C VAL A 89 12.72 7.29 6.57
N GLN A 90 13.91 7.16 7.14
CA GLN A 90 15.16 7.24 6.40
C GLN A 90 15.29 6.07 5.43
N VAL A 91 15.94 6.31 4.31
CA VAL A 91 16.31 5.29 3.33
C VAL A 91 17.81 5.04 3.42
N GLN A 92 18.19 3.79 3.41
CA GLN A 92 19.57 3.34 3.34
C GLN A 92 19.71 2.25 2.27
N ARG A 93 20.85 2.20 1.60
CA ARG A 93 21.15 1.04 0.74
C ARG A 93 21.73 -0.07 1.61
N ILE A 94 21.12 -1.25 1.57
CA ILE A 94 21.62 -2.41 2.31
C ILE A 94 22.75 -3.08 1.51
N PRO A 95 23.88 -3.39 2.14
CA PRO A 95 24.91 -4.21 1.51
C PRO A 95 24.42 -5.64 1.20
N ALA A 96 24.93 -6.21 0.11
CA ALA A 96 24.59 -7.59 -0.24
C ALA A 96 24.85 -8.58 0.91
N GLY A 97 23.90 -9.47 1.14
CA GLY A 97 23.99 -10.50 2.18
C GLY A 97 23.70 -10.02 3.62
N GLN A 98 23.38 -8.76 3.83
CA GLN A 98 22.93 -8.28 5.13
C GLN A 98 21.41 -8.41 5.31
N ALA A 99 20.98 -8.66 6.53
CA ALA A 99 19.57 -8.63 6.90
C ALA A 99 19.08 -7.19 7.11
N LEU A 100 17.77 -6.97 6.90
CA LEU A 100 17.14 -5.69 7.23
C LEU A 100 17.25 -5.39 8.71
N GLY A 101 17.55 -4.14 9.04
CA GLY A 101 17.48 -3.63 10.43
C GLY A 101 16.14 -2.97 10.73
N ASP A 102 15.98 -2.52 11.96
CA ASP A 102 14.72 -1.92 12.47
C ASP A 102 14.71 -0.39 12.43
N CYS A 103 15.67 0.25 11.75
CA CYS A 103 15.78 1.71 11.75
C CYS A 103 15.15 2.39 10.53
N CYS A 104 15.08 1.70 9.41
CA CYS A 104 15.06 2.37 8.12
C CYS A 104 14.24 1.59 7.08
N ALA A 105 13.91 2.25 5.97
CA ALA A 105 13.61 1.58 4.71
C ALA A 105 14.94 1.27 4.00
N TYR A 106 15.02 0.10 3.39
CA TYR A 106 16.25 -0.34 2.76
C TYR A 106 16.07 -0.51 1.26
N LEU A 107 16.84 0.26 0.49
CA LEU A 107 16.99 0.03 -0.94
C LEU A 107 17.86 -1.21 -1.15
N LEU A 108 17.36 -2.21 -1.88
CA LEU A 108 18.08 -3.47 -2.07
C LEU A 108 19.34 -3.30 -2.93
N PRO A 109 20.37 -4.17 -2.77
CA PRO A 109 21.69 -3.97 -3.38
C PRO A 109 21.65 -3.86 -4.90
N ASP A 110 20.86 -4.71 -5.54
CA ASP A 110 20.84 -4.89 -7.00
C ASP A 110 19.71 -4.08 -7.69
N THR A 111 19.13 -3.10 -6.98
CA THR A 111 18.11 -2.21 -7.54
C THR A 111 18.63 -0.81 -7.72
N ALA A 112 18.06 -0.08 -8.69
CA ALA A 112 18.41 1.31 -8.94
C ALA A 112 17.90 2.25 -7.82
N ASP A 113 18.54 3.39 -7.66
CA ASP A 113 17.96 4.51 -6.92
C ASP A 113 16.74 5.07 -7.68
N PRO A 114 15.75 5.67 -6.99
CA PRO A 114 14.62 6.33 -7.62
C PRO A 114 15.04 7.42 -8.62
N GLY A 115 14.27 7.56 -9.70
CA GLY A 115 14.55 8.51 -10.76
C GLY A 115 15.50 8.00 -11.87
N ARG A 116 15.78 6.69 -11.90
CA ARG A 116 16.70 6.07 -12.89
C ARG A 116 16.00 5.42 -14.08
N GLY A 117 14.70 5.60 -14.24
CA GLY A 117 13.93 5.03 -15.35
C GLY A 117 13.71 3.53 -15.27
N THR A 118 13.91 2.92 -14.11
CA THR A 118 13.69 1.50 -13.87
C THR A 118 13.13 1.25 -12.48
N ASN A 119 13.00 -0.01 -12.07
CA ASN A 119 12.46 -0.37 -10.76
C ASN A 119 13.44 -0.04 -9.62
N SER A 120 12.97 0.71 -8.64
CA SER A 120 13.63 0.92 -7.36
C SER A 120 12.89 0.11 -6.30
N TYR A 121 13.55 -0.85 -5.65
CA TYR A 121 12.91 -1.73 -4.69
C TYR A 121 13.38 -1.42 -3.26
N MET A 122 12.44 -1.01 -2.41
CA MET A 122 12.68 -0.69 -1.01
C MET A 122 11.92 -1.65 -0.10
N ALA A 123 12.63 -2.27 0.84
CA ALA A 123 12.07 -3.14 1.86
C ALA A 123 12.15 -2.50 3.25
N GLY A 124 11.17 -2.79 4.10
CA GLY A 124 11.16 -2.35 5.49
C GLY A 124 10.29 -3.26 6.36
N HIS A 125 10.67 -3.40 7.63
CA HIS A 125 9.88 -4.19 8.56
C HIS A 125 8.48 -3.61 8.79
N ALA A 126 7.50 -4.50 9.05
CA ALA A 126 6.13 -4.13 9.42
C ALA A 126 6.05 -3.63 10.88
N LEU A 127 6.89 -2.66 11.23
CA LEU A 127 6.97 -1.99 12.52
C LEU A 127 6.56 -0.52 12.39
N LEU A 128 6.09 0.09 13.47
CA LEU A 128 5.92 1.54 13.54
C LEU A 128 7.23 2.18 14.03
N PRO A 129 7.66 3.30 13.45
CA PRO A 129 7.05 4.08 12.36
C PRO A 129 7.45 3.64 10.95
N LEU A 130 8.06 2.46 10.78
CA LEU A 130 8.54 1.97 9.48
C LEU A 130 7.38 1.66 8.51
N PHE A 131 7.41 0.50 7.86
CA PHE A 131 6.45 0.18 6.78
C PHE A 131 5.14 -0.46 7.27
N LYS A 132 4.90 -0.54 8.58
CA LYS A 132 3.59 -1.01 9.12
C LYS A 132 2.42 -0.18 8.58
N GLY A 133 2.61 1.11 8.37
CA GLY A 133 1.58 1.99 7.79
C GLY A 133 1.10 1.53 6.43
N LEU A 134 1.96 0.91 5.61
CA LEU A 134 1.61 0.42 4.27
C LEU A 134 0.47 -0.62 4.29
N TRP A 135 0.19 -1.25 5.43
CA TRP A 135 -0.94 -2.17 5.57
C TRP A 135 -2.29 -1.52 5.27
N ASN A 136 -2.37 -0.19 5.41
CA ASN A 136 -3.58 0.60 5.18
C ASN A 136 -3.48 1.51 3.95
N VAL A 137 -2.40 1.40 3.16
CA VAL A 137 -2.23 2.23 1.97
C VAL A 137 -3.29 1.90 0.93
N GLN A 138 -3.77 2.92 0.23
CA GLN A 138 -4.77 2.78 -0.82
C GLN A 138 -4.21 3.21 -2.18
N LEU A 139 -4.85 2.75 -3.24
CA LEU A 139 -4.58 3.23 -4.60
C LEU A 139 -4.75 4.74 -4.66
N GLY A 140 -3.87 5.42 -5.41
CA GLY A 140 -3.86 6.86 -5.53
C GLY A 140 -3.09 7.61 -4.45
N ALA A 141 -2.68 6.95 -3.36
CA ALA A 141 -1.86 7.57 -2.31
C ALA A 141 -0.54 8.10 -2.90
N GLU A 142 -0.10 9.26 -2.41
CA GLU A 142 1.18 9.84 -2.80
C GLU A 142 2.31 9.23 -1.97
N VAL A 143 3.39 8.89 -2.66
CA VAL A 143 4.68 8.51 -2.09
C VAL A 143 5.71 9.55 -2.49
N ARG A 144 6.46 10.08 -1.53
CA ARG A 144 7.51 11.07 -1.75
C ARG A 144 8.86 10.48 -1.37
N VAL A 145 9.84 10.60 -2.24
CA VAL A 145 11.22 10.21 -1.96
C VAL A 145 12.08 11.45 -1.99
N LEU A 146 12.75 11.73 -0.88
CA LEU A 146 13.69 12.83 -0.75
C LEU A 146 15.07 12.33 -1.16
N MET A 147 15.68 13.05 -2.07
CA MET A 147 17.02 12.75 -2.58
C MET A 147 18.09 13.53 -1.83
N SER A 148 19.34 13.10 -1.92
CA SER A 148 20.49 13.69 -1.18
C SER A 148 20.77 15.16 -1.52
N ASP A 149 20.33 15.64 -2.66
CA ASP A 149 20.45 17.03 -3.11
C ASP A 149 19.26 17.92 -2.73
N GLY A 150 18.26 17.34 -2.03
CA GLY A 150 17.02 18.01 -1.62
C GLY A 150 15.88 17.95 -2.62
N GLN A 151 16.06 17.32 -3.79
CA GLN A 151 14.97 17.07 -4.71
C GLN A 151 13.95 16.11 -4.09
N VAL A 152 12.68 16.28 -4.44
CA VAL A 152 11.59 15.40 -4.03
C VAL A 152 10.99 14.73 -5.26
N LEU A 153 11.18 13.43 -5.38
CA LEU A 153 10.52 12.62 -6.38
C LEU A 153 9.13 12.22 -5.86
N ARG A 154 8.11 12.35 -6.70
CA ARG A 154 6.72 12.08 -6.33
C ARG A 154 6.19 10.91 -7.15
N TYR A 155 5.57 9.97 -6.45
CA TYR A 155 4.97 8.79 -7.05
C TYR A 155 3.53 8.65 -6.56
N ARG A 156 2.72 7.91 -7.32
CA ARG A 156 1.34 7.55 -6.96
C ARG A 156 1.21 6.05 -6.88
N VAL A 157 0.63 5.55 -5.80
CA VAL A 157 0.33 4.12 -5.64
C VAL A 157 -0.66 3.69 -6.72
N THR A 158 -0.26 2.73 -7.53
CA THR A 158 -1.05 2.16 -8.63
C THR A 158 -1.44 0.72 -8.40
N GLU A 159 -0.73 0.02 -7.51
CA GLU A 159 -1.01 -1.38 -7.21
C GLU A 159 -0.67 -1.69 -5.75
N VAL A 160 -1.49 -2.51 -5.12
CA VAL A 160 -1.26 -3.08 -3.78
C VAL A 160 -1.48 -4.58 -3.89
N ARG A 161 -0.42 -5.36 -3.64
CA ARG A 161 -0.39 -6.81 -3.80
C ARG A 161 0.01 -7.49 -2.50
N PRO A 162 -0.93 -8.09 -1.79
CA PRO A 162 -0.64 -9.01 -0.70
C PRO A 162 -0.30 -10.41 -1.22
N ASN A 163 0.14 -11.28 -0.31
CA ASN A 163 0.45 -12.68 -0.57
C ASN A 163 1.56 -12.87 -1.61
N VAL A 164 2.52 -11.95 -1.65
CA VAL A 164 3.74 -12.12 -2.45
C VAL A 164 4.70 -13.00 -1.66
N SER A 165 5.37 -13.95 -2.34
CA SER A 165 5.99 -15.13 -1.73
C SER A 165 4.92 -15.90 -0.92
N CYS A 166 4.16 -16.70 -1.60
CA CYS A 166 2.96 -17.40 -1.11
C CYS A 166 3.03 -17.72 0.39
N PRO A 167 1.99 -17.36 1.16
CA PRO A 167 1.91 -17.73 2.57
C PRO A 167 1.97 -19.23 2.77
N ASP A 168 2.46 -19.65 3.92
CA ASP A 168 2.39 -21.03 4.35
C ASP A 168 0.91 -21.43 4.54
N PRO A 169 0.41 -22.45 3.83
CA PRO A 169 -0.98 -22.88 3.95
C PRO A 169 -1.36 -23.41 5.33
N ASP A 170 -0.35 -23.84 6.11
CA ASP A 170 -0.54 -24.38 7.46
C ASP A 170 -0.35 -23.29 8.55
N ALA A 171 -0.08 -22.05 8.17
CA ALA A 171 0.03 -20.95 9.12
C ALA A 171 -1.30 -20.66 9.82
N GLU A 172 -1.24 -20.37 11.12
CA GLU A 172 -2.43 -19.89 11.83
C GLU A 172 -2.97 -18.59 11.21
N PRO A 173 -4.29 -18.35 11.25
CA PRO A 173 -4.86 -17.12 10.74
C PRO A 173 -4.24 -15.88 11.37
N MET A 174 -3.91 -14.91 10.53
CA MET A 174 -3.32 -13.64 10.98
C MET A 174 -4.34 -12.84 11.82
N PRO A 175 -4.03 -12.46 13.08
CA PRO A 175 -4.99 -11.81 13.96
C PRO A 175 -5.46 -10.42 13.49
N ASN A 176 -4.62 -9.68 12.80
CA ASN A 176 -4.91 -8.34 12.28
C ASN A 176 -4.32 -8.20 10.88
N PRO A 177 -4.97 -8.73 9.85
CA PRO A 177 -4.41 -8.72 8.50
C PRO A 177 -4.35 -7.29 7.93
N PRO A 178 -3.41 -7.03 7.00
CA PRO A 178 -3.45 -5.82 6.20
C PRO A 178 -4.80 -5.61 5.51
N LEU A 179 -5.25 -4.36 5.42
CA LEU A 179 -6.51 -4.03 4.74
C LEU A 179 -6.55 -4.58 3.31
N ALA A 180 -5.41 -4.58 2.62
CA ALA A 180 -5.29 -5.13 1.27
C ALA A 180 -5.69 -6.60 1.17
N LEU A 181 -5.48 -7.42 2.22
CA LEU A 181 -5.90 -8.82 2.24
C LEU A 181 -7.41 -9.02 2.19
N LEU A 182 -8.18 -8.04 2.65
CA LEU A 182 -9.66 -8.12 2.63
C LEU A 182 -10.24 -7.93 1.23
N TYR A 183 -9.48 -7.32 0.32
CA TYR A 183 -9.93 -6.96 -1.03
C TYR A 183 -9.07 -7.60 -2.12
N ALA A 184 -8.00 -8.30 -1.75
CA ALA A 184 -7.13 -8.95 -2.72
C ALA A 184 -7.86 -10.06 -3.47
N PRO A 185 -7.60 -10.22 -4.78
CA PRO A 185 -8.02 -11.41 -5.47
C PRO A 185 -7.39 -12.65 -4.82
N PRO A 186 -8.08 -13.79 -4.87
CA PRO A 186 -7.52 -15.04 -4.35
C PRO A 186 -6.24 -15.41 -5.09
N GLY A 187 -5.29 -16.01 -4.37
CA GLY A 187 -4.03 -16.46 -4.92
C GLY A 187 -2.82 -15.74 -4.34
N CYS A 188 -1.66 -16.18 -4.75
CA CYS A 188 -0.37 -15.64 -4.33
C CYS A 188 0.60 -15.55 -5.51
N ASP A 189 1.75 -14.91 -5.30
CA ASP A 189 2.74 -14.59 -6.34
C ASP A 189 4.12 -15.04 -5.86
N ASP A 190 5.00 -15.44 -6.78
CA ASP A 190 6.35 -15.91 -6.46
C ASP A 190 7.35 -14.81 -6.04
N GLY A 191 7.00 -13.57 -6.19
CA GLY A 191 7.82 -12.44 -5.76
C GLY A 191 8.90 -11.99 -6.74
N ALA A 192 9.42 -12.84 -7.61
CA ALA A 192 10.59 -12.55 -8.46
C ALA A 192 10.38 -11.33 -9.37
N ARG A 193 9.19 -11.18 -9.94
CA ARG A 193 8.85 -10.04 -10.84
C ARG A 193 8.89 -8.68 -10.17
N TRP A 194 8.76 -8.64 -8.85
CA TRP A 194 8.69 -7.37 -8.11
C TRP A 194 10.06 -6.75 -7.89
N THR A 195 11.11 -7.56 -7.82
CA THR A 195 12.49 -7.10 -7.70
C THR A 195 13.15 -6.83 -9.05
N ALA A 196 12.63 -7.41 -10.14
CA ALA A 196 13.22 -7.30 -11.47
C ALA A 196 13.27 -5.83 -11.96
N PRO A 197 14.30 -5.48 -12.74
CA PRO A 197 14.31 -4.20 -13.46
C PRO A 197 13.11 -4.06 -14.39
N THR A 198 12.68 -2.82 -14.63
CA THR A 198 11.61 -2.47 -15.58
C THR A 198 12.15 -1.53 -16.65
N ASP A 199 11.44 -1.43 -17.76
CA ASP A 199 11.71 -0.49 -18.87
C ASP A 199 11.17 0.93 -18.63
N HIS A 200 10.59 1.15 -17.46
CA HIS A 200 10.07 2.44 -17.02
C HIS A 200 10.31 2.64 -15.53
N GLU A 201 10.28 3.88 -15.08
CA GLU A 201 10.42 4.24 -13.68
C GLU A 201 9.29 3.63 -12.84
N ARG A 202 9.67 2.89 -11.80
CA ARG A 202 8.76 2.26 -10.84
C ARG A 202 9.39 2.27 -9.46
N LEU A 203 8.62 2.59 -8.44
CA LEU A 203 8.99 2.41 -7.05
C LEU A 203 8.18 1.24 -6.48
N THR A 204 8.87 0.23 -5.99
CA THR A 204 8.27 -0.93 -5.33
C THR A 204 8.63 -0.91 -3.85
N LEU A 205 7.62 -0.93 -2.99
CA LEU A 205 7.78 -0.99 -1.53
C LEU A 205 7.33 -2.35 -1.03
N GLN A 206 8.09 -2.95 -0.12
CA GLN A 206 7.80 -4.27 0.43
C GLN A 206 7.83 -4.25 1.95
N THR A 207 6.86 -4.92 2.56
CA THR A 207 6.85 -5.20 3.99
C THR A 207 6.19 -6.54 4.29
N SER A 208 6.48 -7.12 5.45
CA SER A 208 5.84 -8.38 5.88
C SER A 208 4.36 -8.18 6.16
N GLN A 209 3.54 -9.20 5.89
CA GLN A 209 2.11 -9.20 6.22
C GLN A 209 1.82 -9.60 7.66
N GLY A 210 2.80 -10.14 8.39
CA GLY A 210 2.64 -10.61 9.77
C GLY A 210 3.95 -10.65 10.53
N PHE A 211 3.93 -11.31 11.68
CA PHE A 211 5.07 -11.38 12.61
C PHE A 211 6.15 -12.37 12.17
N ASN A 212 5.87 -13.22 11.22
CA ASN A 212 6.81 -14.20 10.70
C ASN A 212 6.70 -14.34 9.18
N ARG A 213 7.62 -15.09 8.59
CA ARG A 213 7.69 -15.28 7.13
C ARG A 213 6.52 -16.09 6.55
N ASN A 214 5.76 -16.78 7.39
CA ASN A 214 4.71 -17.70 6.96
C ASN A 214 3.48 -16.96 6.40
N TYR A 215 3.36 -15.66 6.67
CA TYR A 215 2.22 -14.86 6.20
C TYR A 215 2.43 -14.21 4.81
N GLY A 216 3.60 -14.39 4.20
CA GLY A 216 3.94 -13.71 2.96
C GLY A 216 4.21 -12.22 3.14
N GLU A 217 4.26 -11.50 2.04
CA GLU A 217 4.65 -10.10 1.99
C GLU A 217 3.62 -9.25 1.26
N LEU A 218 3.55 -7.99 1.65
CA LEU A 218 2.78 -6.94 1.00
C LEU A 218 3.69 -6.13 0.09
N ILE A 219 3.32 -6.04 -1.18
CA ILE A 219 3.97 -5.21 -2.18
C ILE A 219 3.07 -4.02 -2.51
N VAL A 220 3.66 -2.85 -2.54
CA VAL A 220 3.03 -1.60 -2.99
C VAL A 220 3.83 -1.06 -4.16
N VAL A 221 3.17 -0.90 -5.32
CA VAL A 221 3.78 -0.32 -6.51
C VAL A 221 3.32 1.11 -6.68
N ALA A 222 4.25 2.01 -6.94
CA ALA A 222 3.96 3.40 -7.23
C ALA A 222 4.70 3.85 -8.51
N LEU A 223 4.01 4.60 -9.35
CA LEU A 223 4.54 5.16 -10.59
C LEU A 223 4.75 6.68 -10.45
N PRO A 224 5.70 7.27 -11.18
CA PRO A 224 5.96 8.71 -11.13
C PRO A 224 4.69 9.51 -11.40
N ILE A 225 4.49 10.57 -10.62
CA ILE A 225 3.50 11.60 -10.95
C ILE A 225 4.17 12.51 -11.96
N GLN A 226 3.67 12.49 -13.20
CA GLN A 226 4.14 13.43 -14.23
C GLN A 226 3.79 14.86 -13.81
N PRO A 227 4.69 15.82 -14.05
CA PRO A 227 4.48 17.23 -13.73
C PRO A 227 3.30 17.83 -14.49
#